data_a38ce6e5ef1448e604ef416f19c111c5
#
_entry.id   a38ce6e5ef1448e604ef416f19c111c5
#
_cell.length_a   1.000
_cell.length_b   1.000
_cell.length_c   1.000
_cell.angle_alpha   90.00
_cell.angle_beta   90.00
_cell.angle_gamma   90.00
#
_symmetry.space_group_name_H-M   'P 1'
#
loop_
_entity.id
_entity.type
_entity.pdbx_description
1 polymer ?
#
loop_
_entity_poly.entity_id
_entity_poly.type
_entity_poly.pdbx_seq_one_letter_code
_entity_poly.pdbx_strand_id
1 'polypeptide(L)'
;KQHGHTALMLTKDENIVDVTVSVQYQIEDPKRYVLEISDADASLAQATESALRHVVGSAIMDDALTTGRQLIAQDVRARLQNYLNKYQTGLQVLIVNIEDSSPPNRVQAAFDDVIKAREDEVRARNEAETYANGLVPEARGEAQRMLQDAQAYKEQVIAEAEGDAA
;
A
#
# COMPACT_ATOMS: atom_id res chain seq x y z
N LYS A 1 20.73 7.06 19.61
CA LYS A 1 20.73 5.61 19.83
C LYS A 1 19.64 4.97 18.98
N GLN A 2 19.80 3.70 18.62
CA GLN A 2 18.82 2.91 17.89
C GLN A 2 18.47 1.69 18.72
N HIS A 3 17.18 1.35 18.75
CA HIS A 3 16.64 0.17 19.42
C HIS A 3 15.77 -0.59 18.45
N GLY A 4 16.06 -1.87 18.23
CA GLY A 4 15.25 -2.77 17.40
C GLY A 4 14.35 -3.63 18.27
N HIS A 5 13.11 -3.84 17.86
CA HIS A 5 12.15 -4.67 18.57
C HIS A 5 11.34 -5.49 17.56
N THR A 6 11.21 -6.78 17.81
CA THR A 6 10.40 -7.70 17.00
C THR A 6 9.30 -8.26 17.88
N ALA A 7 8.07 -8.24 17.39
CA ALA A 7 6.93 -8.80 18.13
C ALA A 7 5.83 -9.32 17.20
N LEU A 8 5.21 -10.42 17.64
CA LEU A 8 3.98 -10.95 17.05
C LEU A 8 2.79 -10.10 17.48
N MET A 9 2.05 -9.61 16.49
CA MET A 9 0.91 -8.72 16.69
C MET A 9 -0.34 -9.28 16.01
N LEU A 10 -1.50 -8.94 16.55
CA LEU A 10 -2.80 -9.26 15.96
C LEU A 10 -3.34 -7.98 15.29
N THR A 11 -3.72 -8.08 14.04
CA THR A 11 -4.35 -7.00 13.27
C THR A 11 -5.85 -6.92 13.56
N LYS A 12 -6.51 -5.83 13.11
CA LYS A 12 -7.96 -5.62 13.27
C LYS A 12 -8.80 -6.71 12.63
N ASP A 13 -8.33 -7.28 11.54
CA ASP A 13 -8.95 -8.38 10.79
C ASP A 13 -8.50 -9.77 11.26
N GLU A 14 -8.04 -9.85 12.53
CA GLU A 14 -7.70 -11.09 13.24
C GLU A 14 -6.56 -11.92 12.62
N ASN A 15 -5.69 -11.28 11.86
CA ASN A 15 -4.49 -11.90 11.31
C ASN A 15 -3.29 -11.69 12.23
N ILE A 16 -2.41 -12.68 12.30
CA ILE A 16 -1.16 -12.60 13.05
C ILE A 16 -0.07 -12.13 12.09
N VAL A 17 0.65 -11.07 12.49
CA VAL A 17 1.80 -10.52 11.77
C VAL A 17 3.00 -10.44 12.68
N ASP A 18 4.17 -10.74 12.13
CA ASP A 18 5.46 -10.50 12.78
C ASP A 18 5.97 -9.14 12.30
N VAL A 19 6.16 -8.21 13.23
CA VAL A 19 6.57 -6.86 12.91
C VAL A 19 7.89 -6.55 13.60
N THR A 20 8.89 -6.21 12.80
CA THR A 20 10.18 -5.70 13.28
C THR A 20 10.22 -4.19 13.09
N VAL A 21 10.42 -3.49 14.21
CA VAL A 21 10.48 -2.04 14.24
C VAL A 21 11.82 -1.56 14.80
N SER A 22 12.39 -0.51 14.21
CA SER A 22 13.53 0.21 14.77
C SER A 22 13.13 1.62 15.15
N VAL A 23 13.55 2.02 16.33
CA VAL A 23 13.29 3.35 16.91
C VAL A 23 14.62 4.08 17.10
N GLN A 24 14.72 5.25 16.48
CA GLN A 24 15.81 6.18 16.70
C GLN A 24 15.34 7.28 17.64
N TYR A 25 16.09 7.50 18.70
CA TYR A 25 15.77 8.48 19.72
C TYR A 25 17.00 9.26 20.18
N GLN A 26 16.75 10.42 20.77
CA GLN A 26 17.77 11.23 21.43
C GLN A 26 17.32 11.57 22.85
N ILE A 27 18.30 11.87 23.71
CA ILE A 27 18.05 12.38 25.06
C ILE A 27 17.89 13.89 24.94
N GLU A 28 16.68 14.39 25.19
CA GLU A 28 16.34 15.81 25.16
C GLU A 28 16.59 16.46 26.52
N ASP A 29 16.21 15.77 27.61
CA ASP A 29 16.43 16.21 28.98
C ASP A 29 17.26 15.16 29.77
N PRO A 30 18.60 15.33 29.86
CA PRO A 30 19.46 14.40 30.59
C PRO A 30 19.13 14.26 32.07
N LYS A 31 18.59 15.33 32.70
CA LYS A 31 18.22 15.29 34.09
C LYS A 31 17.06 14.34 34.34
N ARG A 32 16.00 14.45 33.57
CA ARG A 32 14.85 13.52 33.65
C ARG A 32 15.25 12.11 33.28
N TYR A 33 16.04 11.95 32.24
CA TYR A 33 16.53 10.66 31.81
C TYR A 33 17.26 9.86 32.90
N VAL A 34 18.04 10.55 33.74
CA VAL A 34 18.84 9.90 34.84
C VAL A 34 18.03 9.75 36.13
N LEU A 35 17.12 10.68 36.42
CA LEU A 35 16.44 10.72 37.73
C LEU A 35 15.08 10.01 37.72
N GLU A 36 14.39 10.01 36.59
CA GLU A 36 13.00 9.52 36.52
C GLU A 36 12.90 8.08 35.94
N ILE A 37 13.98 7.57 35.33
CA ILE A 37 13.98 6.27 34.69
C ILE A 37 15.07 5.38 35.26
N SER A 38 14.66 4.26 35.84
CA SER A 38 15.63 3.26 36.36
C SER A 38 16.24 2.41 35.22
N ASP A 39 15.47 2.10 34.18
CA ASP A 39 15.92 1.39 32.99
C ASP A 39 15.22 1.99 31.75
N ALA A 40 15.96 2.86 31.05
CA ALA A 40 15.44 3.59 29.91
C ALA A 40 15.24 2.69 28.70
N ASP A 41 16.10 1.71 28.48
CA ASP A 41 16.02 0.83 27.32
C ASP A 41 14.84 -0.15 27.46
N ALA A 42 14.62 -0.71 28.65
CA ALA A 42 13.45 -1.54 28.92
C ALA A 42 12.15 -0.74 28.85
N SER A 43 12.12 0.47 29.41
CA SER A 43 10.95 1.36 29.36
C SER A 43 10.60 1.75 27.92
N LEU A 44 11.60 2.07 27.10
CA LEU A 44 11.43 2.38 25.69
C LEU A 44 10.89 1.17 24.91
N ALA A 45 11.44 -0.03 25.15
CA ALA A 45 10.98 -1.26 24.52
C ALA A 45 9.51 -1.53 24.83
N GLN A 46 9.10 -1.47 26.10
CA GLN A 46 7.71 -1.67 26.51
C GLN A 46 6.76 -0.61 25.94
N ALA A 47 7.18 0.66 25.94
CA ALA A 47 6.40 1.74 25.36
C ALA A 47 6.25 1.56 23.83
N THR A 48 7.31 1.14 23.16
CA THR A 48 7.30 0.84 21.71
C THR A 48 6.36 -0.32 21.39
N GLU A 49 6.45 -1.42 22.14
CA GLU A 49 5.58 -2.57 21.97
C GLU A 49 4.11 -2.20 22.21
N SER A 50 3.82 -1.42 23.24
CA SER A 50 2.46 -0.96 23.56
C SER A 50 1.91 -0.05 22.45
N ALA A 51 2.73 0.88 21.94
CA ALA A 51 2.34 1.76 20.85
C ALA A 51 2.08 0.96 19.55
N LEU A 52 3.00 0.05 19.22
CA LEU A 52 2.91 -0.80 18.03
C LEU A 52 1.67 -1.71 18.09
N ARG A 53 1.44 -2.39 19.22
CA ARG A 53 0.26 -3.25 19.42
C ARG A 53 -1.05 -2.50 19.23
N HIS A 54 -1.14 -1.28 19.70
CA HIS A 54 -2.34 -0.48 19.52
C HIS A 54 -2.56 -0.07 18.06
N VAL A 55 -1.51 0.39 17.37
CA VAL A 55 -1.62 0.86 15.99
C VAL A 55 -1.87 -0.31 15.04
N VAL A 56 -1.09 -1.39 15.15
CA VAL A 56 -1.28 -2.61 14.32
C VAL A 56 -2.63 -3.26 14.59
N GLY A 57 -3.06 -3.32 15.86
CA GLY A 57 -4.38 -3.84 16.23
C GLY A 57 -5.56 -3.00 15.71
N SER A 58 -5.31 -1.78 15.26
CA SER A 58 -6.31 -0.90 14.62
C SER A 58 -6.24 -0.93 13.09
N ALA A 59 -5.17 -1.48 12.52
CA ALA A 59 -4.92 -1.59 11.08
C ALA A 59 -5.34 -2.96 10.55
N ILE A 60 -5.66 -3.03 9.26
CA ILE A 60 -5.84 -4.30 8.55
C ILE A 60 -4.47 -4.83 8.10
N MET A 61 -4.41 -6.15 7.89
CA MET A 61 -3.16 -6.81 7.53
C MET A 61 -2.55 -6.28 6.23
N ASP A 62 -3.39 -5.99 5.23
CA ASP A 62 -2.95 -5.47 3.93
C ASP A 62 -2.19 -4.14 4.08
N ASP A 63 -2.68 -3.22 4.92
CA ASP A 63 -1.99 -1.97 5.23
C ASP A 63 -0.67 -2.20 5.97
N ALA A 64 -0.64 -3.17 6.89
CA ALA A 64 0.57 -3.50 7.65
C ALA A 64 1.68 -4.11 6.78
N LEU A 65 1.31 -4.84 5.71
CA LEU A 65 2.24 -5.51 4.80
C LEU A 65 2.69 -4.65 3.61
N THR A 66 1.91 -3.63 3.23
CA THR A 66 2.11 -2.88 1.98
C THR A 66 2.35 -1.39 2.17
N THR A 67 1.54 -0.56 1.54
CA THR A 67 1.68 0.91 1.49
C THR A 67 1.36 1.60 2.81
N GLY A 68 0.63 0.97 3.69
CA GLY A 68 0.26 1.51 5.01
C GLY A 68 1.41 1.58 6.02
N ARG A 69 2.54 0.92 5.77
CA ARG A 69 3.69 0.88 6.71
C ARG A 69 4.16 2.27 7.16
N GLN A 70 4.19 3.24 6.25
CA GLN A 70 4.62 4.60 6.59
C GLN A 70 3.63 5.30 7.52
N LEU A 71 2.34 5.13 7.29
CA LEU A 71 1.30 5.69 8.17
C LEU A 71 1.35 5.03 9.55
N ILE A 72 1.48 3.71 9.59
CA ILE A 72 1.66 2.94 10.83
C ILE A 72 2.89 3.43 11.59
N ALA A 73 4.03 3.64 10.93
CA ALA A 73 5.25 4.14 11.56
C ALA A 73 5.06 5.56 12.14
N GLN A 74 4.34 6.44 11.44
CA GLN A 74 4.01 7.78 11.93
C GLN A 74 3.10 7.74 13.15
N ASP A 75 2.05 6.92 13.13
CA ASP A 75 1.12 6.76 14.24
C ASP A 75 1.81 6.13 15.47
N VAL A 76 2.66 5.13 15.25
CA VAL A 76 3.50 4.55 16.32
C VAL A 76 4.42 5.61 16.93
N ARG A 77 5.10 6.41 16.09
CA ARG A 77 5.96 7.50 16.55
C ARG A 77 5.20 8.51 17.41
N ALA A 78 4.04 8.97 16.94
CA ALA A 78 3.22 9.95 17.66
C ALA A 78 2.76 9.41 19.02
N ARG A 79 2.30 8.17 19.03
CA ARG A 79 1.81 7.50 20.24
C ARG A 79 2.96 7.21 21.21
N LEU A 80 4.09 6.73 20.72
CA LEU A 80 5.28 6.48 21.51
C LEU A 80 5.77 7.77 22.18
N GLN A 81 5.87 8.87 21.43
CA GLN A 81 6.26 10.18 21.97
C GLN A 81 5.28 10.64 23.06
N ASN A 82 3.97 10.43 22.89
CA ASN A 82 2.98 10.76 23.91
C ASN A 82 3.17 9.95 25.19
N TYR A 83 3.52 8.66 25.11
CA TYR A 83 3.83 7.85 26.27
C TYR A 83 5.09 8.35 26.98
N LEU A 84 6.17 8.60 26.22
CA LEU A 84 7.42 9.11 26.78
C LEU A 84 7.26 10.47 27.46
N ASN A 85 6.43 11.35 26.90
CA ASN A 85 6.09 12.64 27.50
C ASN A 85 5.28 12.47 28.80
N LYS A 86 4.27 11.58 28.77
CA LYS A 86 3.43 11.30 29.96
C LYS A 86 4.23 10.78 31.13
N TYR A 87 5.24 9.95 30.85
CA TYR A 87 6.16 9.41 31.89
C TYR A 87 7.36 10.30 32.14
N GLN A 88 7.43 11.48 31.54
CA GLN A 88 8.49 12.47 31.72
C GLN A 88 9.91 11.90 31.53
N THR A 89 10.07 11.03 30.55
CA THR A 89 11.29 10.24 30.34
C THR A 89 12.50 11.08 29.89
N GLY A 90 12.30 12.31 29.41
CA GLY A 90 13.34 13.12 28.78
C GLY A 90 13.87 12.58 27.46
N LEU A 91 13.14 11.66 26.84
CA LEU A 91 13.46 11.06 25.53
C LEU A 91 12.62 11.69 24.41
N GLN A 92 13.26 11.95 23.28
CA GLN A 92 12.60 12.40 22.05
C GLN A 92 12.79 11.36 20.96
N VAL A 93 11.68 10.91 20.38
CA VAL A 93 11.67 9.98 19.24
C VAL A 93 11.91 10.76 17.96
N LEU A 94 12.96 10.41 17.24
CA LEU A 94 13.30 11.02 15.96
C LEU A 94 12.59 10.32 14.82
N ILE A 95 12.82 9.01 14.69
CA ILE A 95 12.33 8.19 13.58
C ILE A 95 11.88 6.84 14.15
N VAL A 96 10.77 6.36 13.60
CA VAL A 96 10.31 4.97 13.73
C VAL A 96 10.24 4.37 12.34
N ASN A 97 10.94 3.27 12.12
CA ASN A 97 10.91 2.53 10.86
C ASN A 97 10.39 1.12 11.12
N ILE A 98 9.49 0.66 10.27
CA ILE A 98 9.11 -0.74 10.18
C ILE A 98 10.09 -1.40 9.21
N GLU A 99 10.98 -2.26 9.73
CA GLU A 99 12.02 -2.93 8.96
C GLU A 99 11.46 -4.13 8.22
N ASP A 100 10.66 -4.93 8.91
CA ASP A 100 9.98 -6.07 8.34
C ASP A 100 8.56 -6.19 8.89
N SER A 101 7.67 -6.66 8.04
CA SER A 101 6.31 -7.02 8.41
C SER A 101 5.90 -8.18 7.52
N SER A 102 5.74 -9.35 8.11
CA SER A 102 5.48 -10.59 7.40
C SER A 102 4.48 -11.47 8.17
N PRO A 103 3.67 -12.26 7.46
CA PRO A 103 2.87 -13.29 8.12
C PRO A 103 3.78 -14.38 8.68
N PRO A 104 3.35 -15.11 9.73
CA PRO A 104 4.12 -16.23 10.26
C PRO A 104 4.44 -17.26 9.16
N ASN A 105 5.65 -17.83 9.18
CA ASN A 105 6.15 -18.79 8.16
C ASN A 105 5.17 -19.91 7.81
N ARG A 106 4.34 -20.34 8.77
CA ARG A 106 3.37 -21.45 8.58
C ARG A 106 2.25 -21.12 7.59
N VAL A 107 1.93 -19.85 7.41
CA VAL A 107 0.82 -19.37 6.55
C VAL A 107 1.31 -18.55 5.36
N GLN A 108 2.60 -18.29 5.28
CA GLN A 108 3.21 -17.45 4.25
C GLN A 108 2.87 -17.93 2.83
N ALA A 109 2.97 -19.23 2.57
CA ALA A 109 2.65 -19.79 1.25
C ALA A 109 1.20 -19.52 0.82
N ALA A 110 0.24 -19.56 1.75
CA ALA A 110 -1.16 -19.26 1.45
C ALA A 110 -1.36 -17.76 1.14
N PHE A 111 -0.62 -16.87 1.82
CA PHE A 111 -0.65 -15.45 1.51
C PHE A 111 0.01 -15.13 0.17
N ASP A 112 1.12 -15.76 -0.15
CA ASP A 112 1.79 -15.63 -1.45
C ASP A 112 0.85 -16.05 -2.60
N ASP A 113 0.05 -17.09 -2.41
CA ASP A 113 -0.95 -17.51 -3.40
C ASP A 113 -2.07 -16.48 -3.57
N VAL A 114 -2.53 -15.84 -2.50
CA VAL A 114 -3.53 -14.75 -2.58
C VAL A 114 -2.95 -13.53 -3.30
N ILE A 115 -1.71 -13.16 -3.02
CA ILE A 115 -1.04 -12.05 -3.70
C ILE A 115 -0.92 -12.34 -5.20
N LYS A 116 -0.46 -13.54 -5.57
CA LYS A 116 -0.37 -13.96 -6.98
C LYS A 116 -1.73 -13.94 -7.67
N ALA A 117 -2.78 -14.43 -7.02
CA ALA A 117 -4.13 -14.41 -7.58
C ALA A 117 -4.63 -12.98 -7.84
N ARG A 118 -4.33 -12.03 -6.95
CA ARG A 118 -4.65 -10.60 -7.17
C ARG A 118 -3.84 -9.99 -8.32
N GLU A 119 -2.56 -10.31 -8.42
CA GLU A 119 -1.71 -9.86 -9.54
C GLU A 119 -2.20 -10.43 -10.86
N ASP A 120 -2.61 -11.70 -10.90
CA ASP A 120 -3.17 -12.36 -12.06
C ASP A 120 -4.52 -11.73 -12.47
N GLU A 121 -5.38 -11.38 -11.50
CA GLU A 121 -6.63 -10.64 -11.77
C GLU A 121 -6.35 -9.28 -12.43
N VAL A 122 -5.44 -8.50 -11.86
CA VAL A 122 -5.05 -7.18 -12.40
C VAL A 122 -4.46 -7.33 -13.80
N ARG A 123 -3.58 -8.32 -13.99
CA ARG A 123 -2.99 -8.60 -15.30
C ARG A 123 -4.04 -8.96 -16.33
N ALA A 124 -4.94 -9.90 -16.01
CA ALA A 124 -6.00 -10.33 -16.91
C ALA A 124 -6.96 -9.18 -17.28
N ARG A 125 -7.25 -8.30 -16.31
CA ARG A 125 -8.05 -7.09 -16.55
C ARG A 125 -7.34 -6.13 -17.51
N ASN A 126 -6.06 -5.84 -17.27
CA ASN A 126 -5.27 -4.94 -18.12
C ASN A 126 -5.12 -5.50 -19.56
N GLU A 127 -4.92 -6.81 -19.69
CA GLU A 127 -4.88 -7.49 -20.99
C GLU A 127 -6.21 -7.37 -21.73
N ALA A 128 -7.35 -7.60 -21.04
CA ALA A 128 -8.67 -7.46 -21.60
C ALA A 128 -8.98 -6.01 -22.01
N GLU A 129 -8.60 -5.03 -21.20
CA GLU A 129 -8.73 -3.61 -21.54
C GLU A 129 -7.87 -3.23 -22.75
N THR A 130 -6.63 -3.71 -22.80
CA THR A 130 -5.74 -3.48 -23.94
C THR A 130 -6.31 -4.06 -25.21
N TYR A 131 -6.84 -5.28 -25.15
CA TYR A 131 -7.50 -5.95 -26.29
C TYR A 131 -8.74 -5.16 -26.74
N ALA A 132 -9.60 -4.76 -25.82
CA ALA A 132 -10.80 -3.98 -26.13
C ALA A 132 -10.47 -2.62 -26.75
N ASN A 133 -9.45 -1.94 -26.20
CA ASN A 133 -8.97 -0.64 -26.69
C ASN A 133 -8.33 -0.72 -28.09
N GLY A 134 -7.84 -1.88 -28.50
CA GLY A 134 -7.39 -2.15 -29.87
C GLY A 134 -8.55 -2.50 -30.80
N LEU A 135 -9.32 -3.50 -30.44
CA LEU A 135 -10.35 -4.09 -31.31
C LEU A 135 -11.52 -3.14 -31.60
N VAL A 136 -12.02 -2.44 -30.60
CA VAL A 136 -13.20 -1.56 -30.77
C VAL A 136 -12.94 -0.39 -31.72
N PRO A 137 -11.82 0.36 -31.63
CA PRO A 137 -11.52 1.41 -32.60
C PRO A 137 -11.27 0.86 -34.00
N GLU A 138 -10.62 -0.29 -34.13
CA GLU A 138 -10.37 -0.93 -35.42
C GLU A 138 -11.68 -1.27 -36.11
N ALA A 139 -12.58 -1.98 -35.41
CA ALA A 139 -13.90 -2.34 -35.94
C ALA A 139 -14.74 -1.09 -36.30
N ARG A 140 -14.70 -0.03 -35.53
CA ARG A 140 -15.34 1.25 -35.83
C ARG A 140 -14.74 1.90 -37.07
N GLY A 141 -13.42 1.85 -37.22
CA GLY A 141 -12.72 2.38 -38.38
C GLY A 141 -13.09 1.63 -39.67
N GLU A 142 -13.20 0.29 -39.61
CA GLU A 142 -13.65 -0.53 -40.74
C GLU A 142 -15.09 -0.25 -41.10
N ALA A 143 -15.98 -0.19 -40.11
CA ALA A 143 -17.39 0.14 -40.37
C ALA A 143 -17.53 1.53 -41.01
N GLN A 144 -16.80 2.51 -40.56
CA GLN A 144 -16.81 3.86 -41.12
C GLN A 144 -16.26 3.90 -42.54
N ARG A 145 -15.20 3.14 -42.85
CA ARG A 145 -14.68 2.99 -44.20
C ARG A 145 -15.73 2.36 -45.14
N MET A 146 -16.36 1.27 -44.71
CA MET A 146 -17.41 0.63 -45.53
C MET A 146 -18.56 1.60 -45.83
N LEU A 147 -18.98 2.42 -44.88
CA LEU A 147 -20.01 3.45 -45.08
C LEU A 147 -19.59 4.50 -46.09
N GLN A 148 -18.33 4.99 -45.97
CA GLN A 148 -17.79 5.98 -46.90
C GLN A 148 -17.63 5.44 -48.31
N ASP A 149 -17.15 4.22 -48.46
CA ASP A 149 -17.02 3.55 -49.78
C ASP A 149 -18.37 3.34 -50.42
N ALA A 150 -19.39 2.92 -49.67
CA ALA A 150 -20.74 2.78 -50.17
C ALA A 150 -21.38 4.11 -50.59
N GLN A 151 -21.12 5.20 -49.84
CA GLN A 151 -21.55 6.54 -50.19
C GLN A 151 -20.84 7.04 -51.47
N ALA A 152 -19.54 6.88 -51.59
CA ALA A 152 -18.78 7.25 -52.75
C ALA A 152 -19.25 6.49 -54.00
N TYR A 153 -19.49 5.17 -53.87
CA TYR A 153 -20.04 4.36 -54.97
C TYR A 153 -21.43 4.84 -55.41
N LYS A 154 -22.33 5.15 -54.45
CA LYS A 154 -23.64 5.72 -54.71
C LYS A 154 -23.54 7.02 -55.52
N GLU A 155 -22.68 7.95 -55.08
CA GLU A 155 -22.50 9.22 -55.76
C GLU A 155 -21.91 9.06 -57.15
N GLN A 156 -20.94 8.14 -57.32
CA GLN A 156 -20.39 7.81 -58.61
C GLN A 156 -21.46 7.28 -59.59
N VAL A 157 -22.27 6.30 -59.18
CA VAL A 157 -23.31 5.71 -60.03
C VAL A 157 -24.37 6.75 -60.42
N ILE A 158 -24.73 7.65 -59.50
CA ILE A 158 -25.67 8.74 -59.81
C ILE A 158 -25.07 9.70 -60.83
N ALA A 159 -23.81 10.13 -60.65
CA ALA A 159 -23.13 11.04 -61.54
C ALA A 159 -22.93 10.42 -62.94
N GLU A 160 -22.60 9.14 -63.05
CA GLU A 160 -22.53 8.41 -64.31
C GLU A 160 -23.88 8.36 -65.02
N ALA A 161 -24.96 8.03 -64.27
CA ALA A 161 -26.32 7.97 -64.85
C ALA A 161 -26.83 9.38 -65.30
N GLU A 162 -26.52 10.42 -64.58
CA GLU A 162 -26.84 11.80 -64.93
C GLU A 162 -26.02 12.27 -66.14
N GLY A 163 -24.74 11.85 -66.24
CA GLY A 163 -23.90 12.12 -67.40
C GLY A 163 -24.37 11.42 -68.68
N ASP A 164 -24.87 10.18 -68.56
CA ASP A 164 -25.39 9.41 -69.73
C ASP A 164 -26.78 9.91 -70.20
N ALA A 165 -27.51 10.60 -69.35
CA ALA A 165 -28.85 11.13 -69.64
C ALA A 165 -28.79 12.56 -70.22
N ALA A 166 -27.66 13.24 -70.24
CA ALA A 166 -27.46 14.61 -70.74
C ALA A 166 -26.97 14.62 -72.20
#